data_a262518e157ddf9b29ee1d6cc338d292
#
_entry.id   a262518e157ddf9b29ee1d6cc338d292
#
_cell.length_a   1.000
_cell.length_b   1.000
_cell.length_c   1.000
_cell.angle_alpha   90.00
_cell.angle_beta   90.00
_cell.angle_gamma   90.00
#
_symmetry.space_group_name_H-M   'P 1'
#
loop_
_entity.id
_entity.type
_entity.pdbx_description
1 polymer ?
#
loop_
_entity_poly.entity_id
_entity_poly.type
_entity_poly.pdbx_seq_one_letter_code
_entity_poly.pdbx_strand_id
1 'polypeptide(L)'
;MLRAEKLTKIYRSGAEEVAVFEDLDFEIGKGELVALIGESGTGKTTLLHLLAALDTPTHGEVYFEGERLSEFGEEERAIYRNTRLGFVWQMSYLLPEFTALENVMLPQLIRGRGSAEARERARQLLAEAGLEQGSLRRVGELSGGEQQRVALARALANQPAVLLADEPTGNLDQRTAQRVMGMLEGMHRTHGLTSVLATHNLELARRADRTFRLANGKLTEEGGGKSKVES
;
A
#
# COMPACT_ATOMS: atom_id res chain seq x y z
N MET A 1 -12.76 -5.13 -7.43
CA MET A 1 -12.24 -3.95 -6.71
C MET A 1 -11.14 -3.24 -7.51
N LEU A 2 -10.01 -3.89 -7.72
CA LEU A 2 -8.94 -3.49 -8.64
C LEU A 2 -8.84 -4.50 -9.77
N ARG A 3 -8.68 -4.05 -11.02
CA ARG A 3 -8.47 -4.91 -12.18
C ARG A 3 -7.48 -4.27 -13.13
N ALA A 4 -6.57 -5.07 -13.69
CA ALA A 4 -5.67 -4.68 -14.76
C ALA A 4 -5.95 -5.52 -15.99
N GLU A 5 -5.96 -4.89 -17.15
CA GLU A 5 -6.16 -5.52 -18.46
C GLU A 5 -5.00 -5.16 -19.39
N LYS A 6 -4.28 -6.19 -19.87
CA LYS A 6 -3.14 -6.09 -20.80
C LYS A 6 -2.15 -5.00 -20.39
N LEU A 7 -1.92 -4.91 -19.08
CA LEU A 7 -1.12 -3.85 -18.49
C LEU A 7 0.35 -3.99 -18.89
N THR A 8 0.88 -3.00 -19.57
CA THR A 8 2.27 -2.97 -20.06
C THR A 8 2.94 -1.69 -19.57
N LYS A 9 4.17 -1.81 -19.07
CA LYS A 9 4.99 -0.67 -18.70
C LYS A 9 6.38 -0.78 -19.27
N ILE A 10 6.76 0.21 -20.09
CA ILE A 10 8.07 0.38 -20.70
C ILE A 10 8.61 1.74 -20.28
N TYR A 11 9.81 1.78 -19.73
CA TYR A 11 10.53 3.02 -19.48
C TYR A 11 11.50 3.29 -20.60
N ARG A 12 11.66 4.57 -20.97
CA ARG A 12 12.62 5.03 -21.98
C ARG A 12 13.71 5.83 -21.31
N SER A 13 14.95 5.45 -21.54
CA SER A 13 16.15 6.16 -21.12
C SER A 13 17.04 6.43 -22.32
N GLY A 14 16.91 7.63 -22.90
CA GLY A 14 17.57 7.97 -24.15
C GLY A 14 17.06 7.09 -25.31
N ALA A 15 17.97 6.31 -25.93
CA ALA A 15 17.64 5.38 -27.02
C ALA A 15 17.25 3.97 -26.53
N GLU A 16 17.39 3.68 -25.27
CA GLU A 16 17.09 2.37 -24.70
C GLU A 16 15.67 2.32 -24.16
N GLU A 17 14.97 1.23 -24.49
CA GLU A 17 13.66 0.88 -23.94
C GLU A 17 13.82 -0.30 -22.99
N VAL A 18 13.28 -0.15 -21.77
CA VAL A 18 13.28 -1.21 -20.76
C VAL A 18 11.86 -1.59 -20.47
N ALA A 19 11.41 -2.73 -20.96
CA ALA A 19 10.12 -3.31 -20.60
C ALA A 19 10.21 -3.86 -19.16
N VAL A 20 9.37 -3.34 -18.28
CA VAL A 20 9.26 -3.82 -16.89
C VAL A 20 8.37 -5.05 -16.84
N PHE A 21 7.23 -4.98 -17.53
CA PHE A 21 6.30 -6.08 -17.74
C PHE A 21 5.39 -5.78 -18.93
N GLU A 22 4.83 -6.84 -19.50
CA GLU A 22 3.97 -6.79 -20.70
C GLU A 22 2.75 -7.69 -20.50
N ASP A 23 1.60 -7.19 -20.96
CA ASP A 23 0.33 -7.90 -21.04
C ASP A 23 -0.09 -8.55 -19.70
N LEU A 24 0.02 -7.83 -18.57
CA LEU A 24 -0.45 -8.34 -17.29
C LEU A 24 -1.97 -8.22 -17.18
N ASP A 25 -2.61 -9.35 -16.88
CA ASP A 25 -4.03 -9.43 -16.55
C ASP A 25 -4.19 -9.96 -15.13
N PHE A 26 -4.91 -9.23 -14.28
CA PHE A 26 -5.28 -9.71 -12.94
C PHE A 26 -6.46 -8.93 -12.37
N GLU A 27 -7.09 -9.55 -11.37
CA GLU A 27 -8.17 -8.94 -10.61
C GLU A 27 -8.00 -9.21 -9.13
N ILE A 28 -8.29 -8.19 -8.31
CA ILE A 28 -8.30 -8.25 -6.84
C ILE A 28 -9.71 -7.91 -6.37
N GLY A 29 -10.31 -8.84 -5.66
CA GLY A 29 -11.65 -8.71 -5.10
C GLY A 29 -11.67 -7.76 -3.90
N LYS A 30 -12.87 -7.32 -3.52
CA LYS A 30 -13.06 -6.49 -2.32
C LYS A 30 -12.76 -7.30 -1.07
N GLY A 31 -11.97 -6.74 -0.17
CA GLY A 31 -11.62 -7.37 1.11
C GLY A 31 -10.54 -8.43 1.02
N GLU A 32 -9.93 -8.65 -0.15
CA GLU A 32 -8.80 -9.57 -0.30
C GLU A 32 -7.49 -8.94 0.20
N LEU A 33 -6.68 -9.75 0.88
CA LEU A 33 -5.26 -9.48 1.14
C LEU A 33 -4.45 -10.26 0.11
N VAL A 34 -3.83 -9.55 -0.82
CA VAL A 34 -3.03 -10.14 -1.91
C VAL A 34 -1.56 -9.85 -1.68
N ALA A 35 -0.71 -10.89 -1.79
CA ALA A 35 0.72 -10.72 -1.83
C ALA A 35 1.23 -10.67 -3.28
N LEU A 36 2.09 -9.70 -3.56
CA LEU A 36 2.85 -9.57 -4.80
C LEU A 36 4.31 -9.90 -4.51
N ILE A 37 4.77 -11.06 -4.93
CA ILE A 37 6.14 -11.52 -4.68
C ILE A 37 7.01 -11.44 -5.94
N GLY A 38 8.31 -11.34 -5.75
CA GLY A 38 9.31 -11.32 -6.82
C GLY A 38 10.63 -10.78 -6.30
N GLU A 39 11.69 -11.00 -7.03
CA GLU A 39 13.02 -10.47 -6.72
C GLU A 39 13.05 -8.93 -6.75
N SER A 40 14.12 -8.33 -6.23
CA SER A 40 14.31 -6.88 -6.36
C SER A 40 14.43 -6.50 -7.84
N GLY A 41 13.80 -5.39 -8.23
CA GLY A 41 13.85 -4.89 -9.60
C GLY A 41 12.87 -5.56 -10.58
N THR A 42 12.04 -6.51 -10.18
CA THR A 42 11.07 -7.17 -11.08
C THR A 42 9.87 -6.30 -11.47
N GLY A 43 9.71 -5.10 -10.88
CA GLY A 43 8.62 -4.18 -11.23
C GLY A 43 7.46 -4.13 -10.23
N LYS A 44 7.59 -4.74 -9.03
CA LYS A 44 6.54 -4.72 -7.99
C LYS A 44 6.12 -3.28 -7.63
N THR A 45 7.09 -2.43 -7.32
CA THR A 45 6.87 -1.00 -7.03
C THR A 45 6.21 -0.29 -8.20
N THR A 46 6.66 -0.56 -9.43
CA THR A 46 6.05 0.00 -10.66
C THR A 46 4.58 -0.40 -10.77
N LEU A 47 4.26 -1.67 -10.51
CA LEU A 47 2.87 -2.13 -10.52
C LEU A 47 2.03 -1.41 -9.46
N LEU A 48 2.54 -1.26 -8.24
CA LEU A 48 1.85 -0.48 -7.20
C LEU A 48 1.65 0.99 -7.61
N HIS A 49 2.62 1.61 -8.30
CA HIS A 49 2.49 2.98 -8.79
C HIS A 49 1.37 3.12 -9.84
N LEU A 50 1.22 2.13 -10.73
CA LEU A 50 0.13 2.13 -11.71
C LEU A 50 -1.24 1.95 -11.03
N LEU A 51 -1.35 1.02 -10.06
CA LEU A 51 -2.57 0.84 -9.27
C LEU A 51 -2.96 2.10 -8.49
N ALA A 52 -1.99 2.93 -8.20
CA ALA A 52 -2.17 4.17 -7.46
C ALA A 52 -2.42 5.40 -8.32
N ALA A 53 -2.40 5.26 -9.64
CA ALA A 53 -2.39 6.40 -10.55
C ALA A 53 -1.27 7.42 -10.22
N LEU A 54 -0.12 6.93 -9.69
CA LEU A 54 1.13 7.69 -9.53
C LEU A 54 1.94 7.70 -10.82
N ASP A 55 1.75 6.69 -11.66
CA ASP A 55 2.33 6.55 -12.99
C ASP A 55 1.24 6.10 -13.96
N THR A 56 1.50 6.19 -15.26
CA THR A 56 0.57 5.77 -16.32
C THR A 56 1.13 4.55 -17.04
N PRO A 57 0.29 3.56 -17.41
CA PRO A 57 0.73 2.44 -18.22
C PRO A 57 1.16 2.91 -19.62
N THR A 58 2.07 2.16 -20.25
CA THR A 58 2.41 2.37 -21.67
C THR A 58 1.31 1.84 -22.57
N HIS A 59 0.72 0.68 -22.21
CA HIS A 59 -0.46 0.09 -22.83
C HIS A 59 -1.30 -0.60 -21.77
N GLY A 60 -2.55 -0.90 -22.13
CA GLY A 60 -3.49 -1.54 -21.21
C GLY A 60 -4.15 -0.55 -20.27
N GLU A 61 -4.87 -1.07 -19.27
CA GLU A 61 -5.72 -0.25 -18.40
C GLU A 61 -5.75 -0.77 -16.98
N VAL A 62 -5.89 0.14 -16.01
CA VAL A 62 -6.20 -0.16 -14.62
C VAL A 62 -7.58 0.35 -14.29
N TYR A 63 -8.39 -0.50 -13.69
CA TYR A 63 -9.74 -0.17 -13.22
C TYR A 63 -9.80 -0.17 -11.70
N PHE A 64 -10.47 0.83 -11.16
CA PHE A 64 -10.88 0.89 -9.76
C PHE A 64 -12.40 0.95 -9.67
N GLU A 65 -13.03 -0.04 -9.06
CA GLU A 65 -14.49 -0.16 -8.95
C GLU A 65 -15.25 -0.04 -10.30
N GLY A 66 -14.59 -0.44 -11.40
CA GLY A 66 -15.12 -0.39 -12.75
C GLY A 66 -14.79 0.88 -13.53
N GLU A 67 -14.26 1.91 -12.90
CA GLU A 67 -13.82 3.14 -13.54
C GLU A 67 -12.37 3.03 -14.02
N ARG A 68 -12.08 3.56 -15.19
CA ARG A 68 -10.72 3.58 -15.79
C ARG A 68 -9.89 4.68 -15.16
N LEU A 69 -8.71 4.31 -14.61
CA LEU A 69 -7.82 5.31 -14.04
C LEU A 69 -7.16 6.22 -15.10
N SER A 70 -7.10 5.78 -16.37
CA SER A 70 -6.61 6.61 -17.48
C SER A 70 -7.52 7.80 -17.80
N GLU A 71 -8.81 7.69 -17.50
CA GLU A 71 -9.79 8.75 -17.72
C GLU A 71 -9.76 9.84 -16.65
N PHE A 72 -9.07 9.60 -15.52
CA PHE A 72 -8.94 10.56 -14.43
C PHE A 72 -7.97 11.69 -14.81
N GLY A 73 -8.44 12.94 -14.69
CA GLY A 73 -7.58 14.12 -14.72
C GLY A 73 -6.67 14.20 -13.49
N GLU A 74 -5.75 15.15 -13.48
CA GLU A 74 -4.78 15.33 -12.39
C GLU A 74 -5.46 15.52 -11.02
N GLU A 75 -6.53 16.30 -10.95
CA GLU A 75 -7.28 16.54 -9.72
C GLU A 75 -8.00 15.26 -9.25
N GLU A 76 -8.64 14.54 -10.15
CA GLU A 76 -9.32 13.28 -9.84
C GLU A 76 -8.34 12.21 -9.35
N ARG A 77 -7.16 12.10 -9.96
CA ARG A 77 -6.07 11.23 -9.47
C ARG A 77 -5.62 11.62 -8.07
N ALA A 78 -5.49 12.91 -7.78
CA ALA A 78 -5.12 13.39 -6.45
C ALA A 78 -6.21 13.05 -5.42
N ILE A 79 -7.49 13.23 -5.76
CA ILE A 79 -8.65 12.85 -4.93
C ILE A 79 -8.67 11.33 -4.72
N TYR A 80 -8.49 10.53 -5.77
CA TYR A 80 -8.41 9.06 -5.70
C TYR A 80 -7.33 8.62 -4.71
N ARG A 81 -6.10 9.13 -4.87
CA ARG A 81 -5.00 8.80 -3.95
C ARG A 81 -5.27 9.22 -2.51
N ASN A 82 -5.85 10.40 -2.31
CA ASN A 82 -6.10 10.91 -0.96
C ASN A 82 -7.26 10.19 -0.25
N THR A 83 -8.33 9.80 -0.99
CA THR A 83 -9.57 9.33 -0.37
C THR A 83 -9.80 7.84 -0.49
N ARG A 84 -9.24 7.17 -1.50
CA ARG A 84 -9.50 5.75 -1.79
C ARG A 84 -8.31 4.86 -1.47
N LEU A 85 -7.10 5.43 -1.41
CA LEU A 85 -5.88 4.69 -1.18
C LEU A 85 -5.19 5.04 0.13
N GLY A 86 -4.62 4.04 0.76
CA GLY A 86 -3.59 4.17 1.77
C GLY A 86 -2.28 3.61 1.24
N PHE A 87 -1.17 4.28 1.57
CA PHE A 87 0.16 3.85 1.17
C PHE A 87 1.07 3.60 2.35
N VAL A 88 1.78 2.47 2.31
CA VAL A 88 2.89 2.15 3.21
C VAL A 88 4.08 1.73 2.37
N TRP A 89 5.17 2.49 2.46
CA TRP A 89 6.41 2.24 1.74
C TRP A 89 7.45 1.57 2.63
N GLN A 90 8.48 0.99 2.04
CA GLN A 90 9.64 0.45 2.75
C GLN A 90 10.30 1.52 3.64
N MET A 91 10.47 2.73 3.11
CA MET A 91 10.77 3.91 3.92
C MET A 91 9.45 4.58 4.31
N SER A 92 9.32 4.96 5.57
CA SER A 92 8.05 5.49 6.10
C SER A 92 7.59 6.80 5.45
N TYR A 93 8.54 7.57 4.85
CA TYR A 93 8.29 8.90 4.28
C TYR A 93 7.47 9.80 5.21
N LEU A 94 7.75 9.73 6.50
CA LEU A 94 7.19 10.66 7.47
C LEU A 94 7.90 12.00 7.35
N LEU A 95 7.15 13.07 7.55
CA LEU A 95 7.71 14.42 7.58
C LEU A 95 8.43 14.64 8.91
N PRO A 96 9.76 14.85 8.91
CA PRO A 96 10.56 14.85 10.13
C PRO A 96 10.29 16.06 11.04
N GLU A 97 9.77 17.16 10.47
CA GLU A 97 9.42 18.38 11.19
C GLU A 97 8.16 18.20 12.05
N PHE A 98 7.32 17.20 11.71
CA PHE A 98 6.06 16.93 12.38
C PHE A 98 6.19 15.82 13.43
N THR A 99 5.30 15.85 14.41
CA THR A 99 5.08 14.74 15.35
C THR A 99 4.41 13.56 14.67
N ALA A 100 4.37 12.40 15.33
CA ALA A 100 3.61 11.24 14.87
C ALA A 100 2.13 11.60 14.63
N LEU A 101 1.53 12.33 15.57
CA LEU A 101 0.15 12.78 15.50
C LEU A 101 -0.10 13.65 14.26
N GLU A 102 0.74 14.66 14.04
CA GLU A 102 0.61 15.56 12.90
C GLU A 102 0.78 14.85 11.57
N ASN A 103 1.73 13.90 11.46
CA ASN A 103 1.88 13.07 10.27
C ASN A 103 0.60 12.31 9.92
N VAL A 104 -0.09 11.75 10.93
CA VAL A 104 -1.36 11.01 10.72
C VAL A 104 -2.52 11.95 10.42
N MET A 105 -2.49 13.19 10.91
CA MET A 105 -3.52 14.21 10.60
C MET A 105 -3.47 14.70 9.16
N LEU A 106 -2.28 14.77 8.54
CA LEU A 106 -2.05 15.41 7.24
C LEU A 106 -3.03 15.00 6.13
N PRO A 107 -3.29 13.69 5.86
CA PRO A 107 -4.21 13.30 4.79
C PRO A 107 -5.62 13.87 4.95
N GLN A 108 -6.09 14.01 6.19
CA GLN A 108 -7.41 14.56 6.48
C GLN A 108 -7.44 16.09 6.33
N LEU A 109 -6.38 16.77 6.76
CA LEU A 109 -6.23 18.22 6.57
C LEU A 109 -6.17 18.58 5.08
N ILE A 110 -5.44 17.81 4.27
CA ILE A 110 -5.39 17.95 2.79
C ILE A 110 -6.79 17.78 2.19
N ARG A 111 -7.61 16.87 2.74
CA ARG A 111 -9.00 16.67 2.33
C ARG A 111 -9.93 17.80 2.76
N GLY A 112 -9.46 18.78 3.54
CA GLY A 112 -10.25 19.90 4.04
C GLY A 112 -11.02 19.62 5.33
N ARG A 113 -10.71 18.53 6.05
CA ARG A 113 -11.32 18.28 7.36
C ARG A 113 -10.83 19.23 8.44
N GLY A 114 -11.68 19.51 9.42
CA GLY A 114 -11.31 20.37 10.53
C GLY A 114 -10.20 19.77 11.38
N SER A 115 -9.33 20.62 11.93
CA SER A 115 -8.17 20.20 12.74
C SER A 115 -8.55 19.36 13.97
N ALA A 116 -9.67 19.65 14.61
CA ALA A 116 -10.15 18.90 15.78
C ALA A 116 -10.55 17.46 15.39
N GLU A 117 -11.29 17.30 14.30
CA GLU A 117 -11.70 15.97 13.78
C GLU A 117 -10.48 15.15 13.33
N ALA A 118 -9.58 15.78 12.55
CA ALA A 118 -8.36 15.14 12.12
C ALA A 118 -7.49 14.67 13.29
N ARG A 119 -7.39 15.46 14.34
CA ARG A 119 -6.63 15.13 15.56
C ARG A 119 -7.25 13.94 16.30
N GLU A 120 -8.56 13.93 16.46
CA GLU A 120 -9.25 12.84 17.15
C GLU A 120 -9.09 11.51 16.39
N ARG A 121 -9.29 11.54 15.08
CA ARG A 121 -9.08 10.35 14.25
C ARG A 121 -7.62 9.87 14.28
N ALA A 122 -6.67 10.79 14.23
CA ALA A 122 -5.25 10.46 14.30
C ALA A 122 -4.87 9.81 15.65
N ARG A 123 -5.44 10.28 16.77
CA ARG A 123 -5.23 9.66 18.09
C ARG A 123 -5.75 8.22 18.12
N GLN A 124 -6.94 7.98 17.60
CA GLN A 124 -7.52 6.63 17.53
C GLN A 124 -6.62 5.68 16.74
N LEU A 125 -6.18 6.09 15.55
CA LEU A 125 -5.31 5.27 14.71
C LEU A 125 -3.93 5.02 15.34
N LEU A 126 -3.37 6.01 16.04
CA LEU A 126 -2.12 5.82 16.78
C LEU A 126 -2.30 4.91 18.00
N ALA A 127 -3.43 4.95 18.67
CA ALA A 127 -3.75 4.00 19.74
C ALA A 127 -3.89 2.58 19.19
N GLU A 128 -4.62 2.37 18.07
CA GLU A 128 -4.68 1.09 17.35
C GLU A 128 -3.27 0.61 16.94
N ALA A 129 -2.36 1.54 16.58
CA ALA A 129 -0.97 1.28 16.27
C ALA A 129 -0.07 1.04 17.51
N GLY A 130 -0.63 1.10 18.74
CA GLY A 130 0.13 0.97 19.98
C GLY A 130 1.15 2.08 20.18
N LEU A 131 0.82 3.32 19.74
CA LEU A 131 1.67 4.51 19.82
C LEU A 131 1.00 5.68 20.58
N GLU A 132 0.07 5.37 21.46
CA GLU A 132 -0.68 6.39 22.23
C GLU A 132 0.28 7.33 22.99
N GLN A 133 1.24 6.76 23.75
CA GLN A 133 2.24 7.55 24.49
C GLN A 133 3.28 8.24 23.63
N GLY A 134 3.52 7.74 22.40
CA GLY A 134 4.49 8.28 21.46
C GLY A 134 3.91 9.29 20.46
N SER A 135 2.63 9.61 20.55
CA SER A 135 1.91 10.41 19.57
C SER A 135 2.47 11.83 19.35
N LEU A 136 3.03 12.43 20.40
CA LEU A 136 3.61 13.78 20.36
C LEU A 136 5.13 13.79 20.08
N ARG A 137 5.77 12.62 19.95
CA ARG A 137 7.19 12.55 19.59
C ARG A 137 7.39 12.89 18.12
N ARG A 138 8.49 13.55 17.81
CA ARG A 138 8.92 13.79 16.41
C ARG A 138 9.44 12.50 15.78
N VAL A 139 9.44 12.47 14.46
CA VAL A 139 9.86 11.28 13.70
C VAL A 139 11.26 10.80 14.09
N GLY A 140 12.21 11.72 14.30
CA GLY A 140 13.59 11.39 14.70
C GLY A 140 13.73 10.76 16.10
N GLU A 141 12.70 10.85 16.94
CA GLU A 141 12.66 10.27 18.29
C GLU A 141 12.00 8.86 18.29
N LEU A 142 11.54 8.42 17.12
CA LEU A 142 10.87 7.12 16.94
C LEU A 142 11.85 6.10 16.37
N SER A 143 11.79 4.87 16.87
CA SER A 143 12.46 3.72 16.25
C SER A 143 11.88 3.44 14.85
N GLY A 144 12.62 2.75 13.99
CA GLY A 144 12.16 2.39 12.64
C GLY A 144 10.81 1.65 12.63
N GLY A 145 10.60 0.74 13.58
CA GLY A 145 9.32 0.04 13.72
C GLY A 145 8.19 0.95 14.20
N GLU A 146 8.46 1.95 15.06
CA GLU A 146 7.48 2.96 15.46
C GLU A 146 7.13 3.87 14.28
N GLN A 147 8.14 4.30 13.50
CA GLN A 147 7.91 5.08 12.27
C GLN A 147 7.02 4.33 11.28
N GLN A 148 7.27 3.03 11.08
CA GLN A 148 6.45 2.23 10.18
C GLN A 148 5.01 2.07 10.68
N ARG A 149 4.80 1.98 11.99
CA ARG A 149 3.45 1.97 12.59
C ARG A 149 2.74 3.32 12.44
N VAL A 150 3.45 4.44 12.54
CA VAL A 150 2.91 5.77 12.22
C VAL A 150 2.53 5.86 10.73
N ALA A 151 3.37 5.35 9.83
CA ALA A 151 3.09 5.34 8.39
C ALA A 151 1.82 4.52 8.07
N LEU A 152 1.63 3.38 8.75
CA LEU A 152 0.43 2.56 8.62
C LEU A 152 -0.81 3.29 9.16
N ALA A 153 -0.72 3.94 10.32
CA ALA A 153 -1.80 4.76 10.86
C ALA A 153 -2.15 5.94 9.91
N ARG A 154 -1.13 6.61 9.34
CA ARG A 154 -1.33 7.67 8.35
C ARG A 154 -2.04 7.17 7.10
N ALA A 155 -1.68 5.97 6.61
CA ALA A 155 -2.32 5.36 5.45
C ALA A 155 -3.82 5.17 5.63
N LEU A 156 -4.29 4.94 6.87
CA LEU A 156 -5.69 4.69 7.20
C LEU A 156 -6.48 5.97 7.60
N ALA A 157 -5.84 7.13 7.60
CA ALA A 157 -6.43 8.37 8.09
C ALA A 157 -7.76 8.71 7.42
N ASN A 158 -7.83 8.59 6.09
CA ASN A 158 -9.02 8.89 5.30
C ASN A 158 -9.96 7.70 5.07
N GLN A 159 -9.79 6.58 5.79
CA GLN A 159 -10.60 5.37 5.65
C GLN A 159 -10.58 4.84 4.19
N PRO A 160 -9.39 4.53 3.65
CA PRO A 160 -9.25 4.09 2.27
C PRO A 160 -9.99 2.78 2.03
N ALA A 161 -10.33 2.52 0.78
CA ALA A 161 -10.86 1.22 0.35
C ALA A 161 -9.73 0.22 0.05
N VAL A 162 -8.57 0.74 -0.36
CA VAL A 162 -7.39 -0.06 -0.74
C VAL A 162 -6.16 0.38 0.04
N LEU A 163 -5.40 -0.58 0.54
CA LEU A 163 -4.08 -0.39 1.12
C LEU A 163 -3.02 -0.99 0.19
N LEU A 164 -2.10 -0.16 -0.27
CA LEU A 164 -0.93 -0.58 -1.05
C LEU A 164 0.30 -0.52 -0.15
N ALA A 165 0.98 -1.63 0.03
CA ALA A 165 2.17 -1.72 0.88
C ALA A 165 3.35 -2.26 0.08
N ASP A 166 4.42 -1.47 -0.04
CA ASP A 166 5.66 -1.83 -0.74
C ASP A 166 6.75 -2.11 0.28
N GLU A 167 7.13 -3.39 0.43
CA GLU A 167 8.14 -3.87 1.37
C GLU A 167 8.02 -3.24 2.78
N PRO A 168 6.83 -3.25 3.41
CA PRO A 168 6.55 -2.46 4.61
C PRO A 168 7.39 -2.85 5.83
N THR A 169 8.17 -3.93 5.72
CA THR A 169 9.04 -4.45 6.79
C THR A 169 10.48 -4.65 6.35
N GLY A 170 10.85 -4.23 5.13
CA GLY A 170 12.15 -4.52 4.53
C GLY A 170 13.36 -3.97 5.28
N ASN A 171 13.17 -2.90 6.08
CA ASN A 171 14.22 -2.24 6.86
C ASN A 171 14.17 -2.57 8.36
N LEU A 172 13.38 -3.57 8.77
CA LEU A 172 13.15 -3.91 10.17
C LEU A 172 13.79 -5.26 10.53
N ASP A 173 14.21 -5.40 11.80
CA ASP A 173 14.56 -6.70 12.32
C ASP A 173 13.36 -7.66 12.33
N GLN A 174 13.62 -8.96 12.35
CA GLN A 174 12.59 -9.99 12.20
C GLN A 174 11.45 -9.86 13.24
N ARG A 175 11.77 -9.56 14.50
CA ARG A 175 10.78 -9.45 15.58
C ARG A 175 9.87 -8.24 15.37
N THR A 176 10.46 -7.11 14.99
CA THR A 176 9.73 -5.87 14.68
C THR A 176 8.90 -6.03 13.41
N ALA A 177 9.44 -6.68 12.38
CA ALA A 177 8.73 -7.00 11.13
C ALA A 177 7.46 -7.82 11.40
N GLN A 178 7.53 -8.87 12.21
CA GLN A 178 6.38 -9.69 12.58
C GLN A 178 5.29 -8.88 13.30
N ARG A 179 5.68 -7.94 14.19
CA ARG A 179 4.73 -7.06 14.89
C ARG A 179 4.02 -6.10 13.92
N VAL A 180 4.77 -5.46 13.02
CA VAL A 180 4.21 -4.53 12.02
C VAL A 180 3.27 -5.28 11.07
N MET A 181 3.64 -6.49 10.62
CA MET A 181 2.76 -7.31 9.79
C MET A 181 1.49 -7.76 10.52
N GLY A 182 1.61 -8.21 11.76
CA GLY A 182 0.43 -8.56 12.57
C GLY A 182 -0.53 -7.39 12.75
N MET A 183 0.01 -6.16 12.88
CA MET A 183 -0.79 -4.94 12.93
C MET A 183 -1.44 -4.63 11.59
N LEU A 184 -0.71 -4.72 10.48
CA LEU A 184 -1.25 -4.52 9.13
C LEU A 184 -2.43 -5.47 8.86
N GLU A 185 -2.27 -6.76 9.17
CA GLU A 185 -3.34 -7.76 9.05
C GLU A 185 -4.53 -7.46 9.97
N GLY A 186 -4.26 -7.04 11.20
CA GLY A 186 -5.29 -6.61 12.14
C GLY A 186 -6.10 -5.44 11.57
N MET A 187 -5.43 -4.39 11.13
CA MET A 187 -6.06 -3.23 10.52
C MET A 187 -6.77 -3.56 9.20
N HIS A 188 -6.18 -4.43 8.35
CA HIS A 188 -6.85 -4.93 7.14
C HIS A 188 -8.22 -5.54 7.48
N ARG A 189 -8.30 -6.42 8.47
CA ARG A 189 -9.56 -7.04 8.90
C ARG A 189 -10.52 -6.05 9.56
N THR A 190 -10.03 -5.23 10.48
CA THR A 190 -10.85 -4.29 11.26
C THR A 190 -11.50 -3.23 10.36
N HIS A 191 -10.76 -2.75 9.36
CA HIS A 191 -11.23 -1.70 8.45
C HIS A 191 -11.82 -2.25 7.14
N GLY A 192 -11.86 -3.58 6.95
CA GLY A 192 -12.42 -4.21 5.75
C GLY A 192 -11.68 -3.81 4.46
N LEU A 193 -10.36 -3.66 4.54
CA LEU A 193 -9.54 -3.18 3.43
C LEU A 193 -9.39 -4.22 2.33
N THR A 194 -9.21 -3.77 1.10
CA THR A 194 -8.55 -4.55 0.06
C THR A 194 -7.07 -4.21 0.12
N SER A 195 -6.17 -5.19 0.26
CA SER A 195 -4.75 -4.90 0.48
C SER A 195 -3.85 -5.59 -0.53
N VAL A 196 -2.86 -4.85 -1.04
CA VAL A 196 -1.80 -5.40 -1.91
C VAL A 196 -0.47 -5.20 -1.20
N LEU A 197 0.18 -6.31 -0.85
CA LEU A 197 1.45 -6.35 -0.16
C LEU A 197 2.54 -6.80 -1.14
N ALA A 198 3.36 -5.88 -1.63
CA ALA A 198 4.57 -6.24 -2.36
C ALA A 198 5.68 -6.60 -1.37
N THR A 199 6.25 -7.80 -1.52
CA THR A 199 7.33 -8.28 -0.65
C THR A 199 8.18 -9.35 -1.32
N HIS A 200 9.44 -9.46 -0.91
CA HIS A 200 10.30 -10.60 -1.25
C HIS A 200 10.28 -11.67 -0.12
N ASN A 201 9.62 -11.40 1.00
CA ASN A 201 9.53 -12.31 2.13
C ASN A 201 8.36 -13.30 1.95
N LEU A 202 8.69 -14.55 1.58
CA LEU A 202 7.71 -15.61 1.34
C LEU A 202 6.92 -16.01 2.60
N GLU A 203 7.49 -15.85 3.78
CA GLU A 203 6.77 -16.15 5.04
C GLU A 203 5.61 -15.16 5.24
N LEU A 204 5.86 -13.89 4.94
CA LEU A 204 4.81 -12.87 4.98
C LEU A 204 3.77 -13.07 3.86
N ALA A 205 4.20 -13.45 2.66
CA ALA A 205 3.31 -13.71 1.54
C ALA A 205 2.31 -14.85 1.82
N ARG A 206 2.71 -15.88 2.55
CA ARG A 206 1.83 -17.01 2.94
C ARG A 206 0.64 -16.61 3.83
N ARG A 207 0.65 -15.42 4.39
CA ARG A 207 -0.45 -14.88 5.21
C ARG A 207 -1.56 -14.23 4.38
N ALA A 208 -1.29 -13.98 3.09
CA ALA A 208 -2.25 -13.44 2.14
C ALA A 208 -3.27 -14.49 1.70
N ASP A 209 -4.41 -14.03 1.22
CA ASP A 209 -5.47 -14.88 0.68
C ASP A 209 -5.06 -15.45 -0.69
N ARG A 210 -4.38 -14.63 -1.51
CA ARG A 210 -3.81 -14.98 -2.81
C ARG A 210 -2.40 -14.43 -2.95
N THR A 211 -1.57 -15.11 -3.73
CA THR A 211 -0.20 -14.68 -4.01
C THR A 211 0.02 -14.64 -5.51
N PHE A 212 0.51 -13.51 -5.99
CA PHE A 212 0.99 -13.34 -7.35
C PHE A 212 2.51 -13.24 -7.37
N ARG A 213 3.15 -13.96 -8.29
CA ARG A 213 4.59 -13.84 -8.57
C ARG A 213 4.82 -13.00 -9.81
N LEU A 214 5.59 -11.93 -9.66
CA LEU A 214 6.08 -11.12 -10.77
C LEU A 214 7.53 -11.53 -11.08
N ALA A 215 7.75 -12.12 -12.23
CA ALA A 215 9.07 -12.57 -12.68
C ALA A 215 9.16 -12.50 -14.22
N ASN A 216 10.31 -12.06 -14.74
CA ASN A 216 10.57 -11.95 -16.18
C ASN A 216 9.45 -11.19 -16.93
N GLY A 217 8.92 -10.12 -16.35
CA GLY A 217 7.87 -9.30 -16.92
C GLY A 217 6.49 -9.96 -16.98
N LYS A 218 6.28 -11.10 -16.32
CA LYS A 218 5.02 -11.83 -16.28
C LYS A 218 4.50 -11.99 -14.85
N LEU A 219 3.19 -11.95 -14.70
CA LEU A 219 2.49 -12.18 -13.44
C LEU A 219 1.83 -13.56 -13.47
N THR A 220 2.12 -14.38 -12.47
CA THR A 220 1.51 -15.71 -12.30
C THR A 220 0.90 -15.83 -10.92
N GLU A 221 -0.32 -16.36 -10.84
CA GLU A 221 -0.94 -16.64 -9.55
C GLU A 221 -0.36 -17.96 -9.00
N GLU A 222 0.19 -17.88 -7.78
CA GLU A 222 0.57 -19.05 -7.00
C GLU A 222 -0.58 -19.41 -6.06
N GLY A 223 -0.83 -20.69 -5.82
CA GLY A 223 -1.92 -21.13 -4.96
C GLY A 223 -1.94 -20.42 -3.61
N GLY A 224 -3.10 -19.90 -3.20
CA GLY A 224 -3.28 -19.15 -1.96
C GLY A 224 -2.96 -19.99 -0.73
N GLY A 225 -2.28 -19.36 0.25
CA GLY A 225 -1.80 -20.03 1.47
C GLY A 225 -2.89 -20.39 2.49
N LYS A 226 -4.14 -19.98 2.30
CA LYS A 226 -5.27 -20.39 3.17
C LYS A 226 -6.08 -21.45 2.46
N SER A 227 -5.81 -22.73 2.75
CA SER A 227 -6.80 -23.80 2.53
C SER A 227 -8.12 -23.35 3.17
N LYS A 228 -9.20 -23.28 2.38
CA LYS A 228 -10.55 -23.22 2.93
C LYS A 228 -10.70 -24.44 3.84
N VAL A 229 -10.65 -24.22 5.15
CA VAL A 229 -11.16 -25.22 6.09
C VAL A 229 -12.66 -25.20 5.87
N GLU A 230 -13.13 -26.19 5.13
CA GLU A 230 -14.56 -26.49 5.03
C GLU A 230 -15.09 -26.75 6.44
N SER A 231 -16.04 -25.97 6.83
CA SER A 231 -16.87 -26.18 8.02
C SER A 231 -18.28 -26.59 7.58
#